data_3e492a8c9b1544aca827955344a99c9b
#
_entry.id   3e492a8c9b1544aca827955344a99c9b
#
_cell.length_a   1.000
_cell.length_b   1.000
_cell.length_c   1.000
_cell.angle_alpha   90.00
_cell.angle_beta   90.00
_cell.angle_gamma   90.00
#
_symmetry.space_group_name_H-M   'P 1'
#
loop_
_entity.id
_entity.type
_entity.pdbx_description
1 polymer ?
#
loop_
_entity_poly.entity_id
_entity_poly.type
_entity_poly.pdbx_seq_one_letter_code
_entity_poly.pdbx_strand_id
1 'polypeptide(L)'
;MGFDTLQSFTEYCKKAGTSDLAKEKAIFVLLRTSNPGMQDIENQILQDGSHVLDRVGNHLIELQKEFAQNYGYDENQVCSPVGAVVGCTEEQDAINLRNQDPNIFFLIPGYGAQGGKAKIAGTLLGKAGGTVNSSRGVLCAWKKDEALTEKRESGILTLDDIVSAAEKVALASKTELLEMAGKYSV
;
A
#
# COMPACT_ATOMS: atom_id res chain seq x y z
N MET A 1 -19.94 -1.57 -2.47
CA MET A 1 -19.42 -1.57 -3.85
C MET A 1 -19.21 -3.02 -4.25
N GLY A 2 -19.89 -3.48 -5.27
CA GLY A 2 -19.81 -4.88 -5.71
C GLY A 2 -18.74 -5.08 -6.79
N PHE A 3 -18.53 -6.34 -7.15
CA PHE A 3 -17.55 -6.75 -8.16
C PHE A 3 -17.87 -6.17 -9.55
N ASP A 4 -19.15 -6.02 -9.87
CA ASP A 4 -19.67 -5.38 -11.09
C ASP A 4 -19.14 -3.95 -11.27
N THR A 5 -18.97 -3.21 -10.18
CA THR A 5 -18.40 -1.86 -10.24
C THR A 5 -16.93 -1.86 -10.68
N LEU A 6 -16.16 -2.87 -10.28
CA LEU A 6 -14.75 -3.00 -10.67
C LEU A 6 -14.60 -3.33 -12.15
N GLN A 7 -15.57 -4.01 -12.75
CA GLN A 7 -15.52 -4.45 -14.15
C GLN A 7 -15.28 -3.27 -15.11
N SER A 8 -15.95 -2.14 -14.90
CA SER A 8 -15.76 -0.95 -15.73
C SER A 8 -14.32 -0.43 -15.71
N PHE A 9 -13.62 -0.57 -14.58
CA PHE A 9 -12.21 -0.16 -14.48
C PHE A 9 -11.26 -1.23 -15.01
N THR A 10 -11.55 -2.51 -14.74
CA THR A 10 -10.69 -3.61 -15.22
C THR A 10 -10.71 -3.75 -16.73
N GLU A 11 -11.78 -3.34 -17.40
CA GLU A 11 -11.83 -3.28 -18.86
C GLU A 11 -10.81 -2.30 -19.45
N TYR A 12 -10.52 -1.20 -18.77
CA TYR A 12 -9.45 -0.28 -19.17
C TYR A 12 -8.06 -0.89 -18.97
N CYS A 13 -7.86 -1.66 -17.91
CA CYS A 13 -6.62 -2.39 -17.70
C CYS A 13 -6.41 -3.43 -18.82
N LYS A 14 -7.48 -4.12 -19.21
CA LYS A 14 -7.49 -5.13 -20.28
C LYS A 14 -7.09 -4.57 -21.64
N LYS A 15 -7.57 -3.37 -21.99
CA LYS A 15 -7.29 -2.70 -23.27
C LYS A 15 -5.85 -2.20 -23.40
N ALA A 16 -5.16 -2.07 -22.30
CA ALA A 16 -3.78 -1.57 -22.27
C ALA A 16 -2.72 -2.64 -22.50
N GLY A 17 -3.10 -3.91 -22.63
CA GLY A 17 -2.20 -5.06 -22.92
C GLY A 17 -1.48 -4.98 -24.27
N THR A 18 -0.86 -3.85 -24.54
CA THR A 18 0.08 -3.63 -25.62
C THR A 18 1.49 -3.81 -25.07
N SER A 19 2.45 -4.19 -25.91
CA SER A 19 3.88 -4.26 -25.55
C SER A 19 4.50 -2.93 -25.07
N ASP A 20 3.71 -1.87 -24.96
CA ASP A 20 4.11 -0.55 -24.50
C ASP A 20 3.69 -0.35 -23.04
N LEU A 21 4.58 -0.68 -22.11
CA LEU A 21 4.41 -0.54 -20.66
C LEU A 21 3.92 0.86 -20.23
N ALA A 22 4.25 1.90 -21.01
CA ALA A 22 3.82 3.27 -20.73
C ALA A 22 2.29 3.47 -20.89
N LYS A 23 1.61 2.53 -21.54
CA LYS A 23 0.15 2.56 -21.77
C LYS A 23 -0.62 1.62 -20.87
N GLU A 24 0.05 0.77 -20.12
CA GLU A 24 -0.61 -0.12 -19.18
C GLU A 24 -1.31 0.66 -18.08
N LYS A 25 -2.52 0.24 -17.75
CA LYS A 25 -3.33 0.80 -16.67
C LYS A 25 -3.47 -0.23 -15.57
N ALA A 26 -3.45 0.25 -14.34
CA ALA A 26 -3.67 -0.55 -13.16
C ALA A 26 -4.67 0.15 -12.23
N ILE A 27 -5.30 -0.62 -11.36
CA ILE A 27 -6.18 -0.12 -10.32
C ILE A 27 -5.70 -0.57 -8.96
N PHE A 28 -5.98 0.26 -7.95
CA PHE A 28 -5.87 -0.13 -6.55
C PHE A 28 -7.27 -0.19 -5.94
N VAL A 29 -7.60 -1.33 -5.37
CA VAL A 29 -8.86 -1.53 -4.67
C VAL A 29 -8.63 -1.42 -3.17
N LEU A 30 -9.49 -0.69 -2.46
CA LEU A 30 -9.40 -0.58 -1.01
C LEU A 30 -9.76 -1.93 -0.39
N LEU A 31 -8.78 -2.56 0.25
CA LEU A 31 -8.92 -3.82 0.95
C LEU A 31 -9.04 -3.61 2.46
N ARG A 32 -8.13 -2.81 3.03
CA ARG A 32 -8.12 -2.51 4.46
C ARG A 32 -7.63 -1.09 4.73
N THR A 33 -8.35 -0.38 5.58
CA THR A 33 -7.93 0.94 6.08
C THR A 33 -7.21 0.81 7.43
N SER A 34 -6.39 1.81 7.78
CA SER A 34 -5.65 1.84 9.05
C SER A 34 -6.39 2.55 10.19
N ASN A 35 -7.52 3.18 9.90
CA ASN A 35 -8.31 3.90 10.90
C ASN A 35 -9.23 2.95 11.69
N PRO A 36 -9.57 3.30 12.95
CA PRO A 36 -10.42 2.46 13.80
C PRO A 36 -11.79 2.12 13.19
N GLY A 37 -12.35 2.99 12.35
CA GLY A 37 -13.63 2.77 11.67
C GLY A 37 -13.64 1.58 10.69
N MET A 38 -12.50 0.94 10.43
CA MET A 38 -12.46 -0.31 9.68
C MET A 38 -13.27 -1.42 10.35
N GLN A 39 -13.42 -1.37 11.68
CA GLN A 39 -14.22 -2.32 12.45
C GLN A 39 -15.71 -2.25 12.08
N ASP A 40 -16.19 -1.09 11.67
CA ASP A 40 -17.61 -0.86 11.38
C ASP A 40 -18.08 -1.51 10.07
N ILE A 41 -17.16 -1.74 9.13
CA ILE A 41 -17.47 -2.27 7.79
C ILE A 41 -16.57 -3.44 7.43
N GLU A 42 -15.25 -3.20 7.35
CA GLU A 42 -14.30 -4.15 6.77
C GLU A 42 -14.20 -5.43 7.61
N ASN A 43 -14.30 -5.30 8.93
CA ASN A 43 -14.19 -6.39 9.90
C ASN A 43 -15.54 -7.01 10.30
N GLN A 44 -16.64 -6.62 9.64
CA GLN A 44 -17.94 -7.25 9.88
C GLN A 44 -17.94 -8.70 9.42
N ILE A 45 -18.52 -9.58 10.27
CA ILE A 45 -18.63 -11.01 10.01
C ILE A 45 -19.85 -11.27 9.13
N LEU A 46 -19.63 -11.97 8.03
CA LEU A 46 -20.66 -12.42 7.11
C LEU A 46 -21.31 -13.71 7.59
N GLN A 47 -22.43 -14.12 6.96
CA GLN A 47 -23.18 -15.32 7.33
C GLN A 47 -22.36 -16.62 7.24
N ASP A 48 -21.34 -16.65 6.38
CA ASP A 48 -20.41 -17.78 6.21
C ASP A 48 -19.22 -17.76 7.19
N GLY A 49 -19.18 -16.78 8.10
CA GLY A 49 -18.13 -16.61 9.10
C GLY A 49 -16.89 -15.86 8.58
N SER A 50 -16.83 -15.51 7.30
CA SER A 50 -15.76 -14.66 6.75
C SER A 50 -16.02 -13.19 7.08
N HIS A 51 -14.98 -12.34 6.93
CA HIS A 51 -15.14 -10.89 7.04
C HIS A 51 -15.41 -10.25 5.68
N VAL A 52 -15.92 -9.02 5.69
CA VAL A 52 -16.10 -8.25 4.45
C VAL A 52 -14.77 -8.08 3.71
N LEU A 53 -13.67 -7.81 4.44
CA LEU A 53 -12.33 -7.68 3.85
C LEU A 53 -11.87 -8.98 3.17
N ASP A 54 -12.17 -10.15 3.74
CA ASP A 54 -11.84 -11.46 3.14
C ASP A 54 -12.55 -11.64 1.80
N ARG A 55 -13.80 -11.19 1.72
CA ARG A 55 -14.57 -11.23 0.49
C ARG A 55 -13.97 -10.34 -0.60
N VAL A 56 -13.52 -9.13 -0.22
CA VAL A 56 -12.82 -8.23 -1.15
C VAL A 56 -11.50 -8.85 -1.60
N GLY A 57 -10.68 -9.38 -0.69
CA GLY A 57 -9.41 -10.06 -1.01
C GLY A 57 -9.61 -11.22 -2.00
N ASN A 58 -10.59 -12.08 -1.74
CA ASN A 58 -10.92 -13.19 -2.65
C ASN A 58 -11.26 -12.70 -4.07
N HIS A 59 -12.02 -11.61 -4.19
CA HIS A 59 -12.31 -11.03 -5.51
C HIS A 59 -11.06 -10.49 -6.22
N LEU A 60 -10.12 -9.93 -5.48
CA LEU A 60 -8.85 -9.48 -6.08
C LEU A 60 -8.01 -10.65 -6.59
N ILE A 61 -7.98 -11.77 -5.86
CA ILE A 61 -7.33 -13.01 -6.29
C ILE A 61 -7.98 -13.57 -7.57
N GLU A 62 -9.31 -13.58 -7.63
CA GLU A 62 -10.06 -14.00 -8.82
C GLU A 62 -9.74 -13.13 -10.04
N LEU A 63 -9.72 -11.80 -9.87
CA LEU A 63 -9.32 -10.87 -10.92
C LEU A 63 -7.88 -11.10 -11.38
N GLN A 64 -6.96 -11.31 -10.45
CA GLN A 64 -5.56 -11.60 -10.78
C GLN A 64 -5.44 -12.87 -11.64
N LYS A 65 -6.16 -13.94 -11.28
CA LYS A 65 -6.23 -15.17 -12.07
C LYS A 65 -6.84 -14.94 -13.44
N GLU A 66 -7.90 -14.17 -13.53
CA GLU A 66 -8.52 -13.79 -14.82
C GLU A 66 -7.52 -13.06 -15.72
N PHE A 67 -6.76 -12.12 -15.18
CA PHE A 67 -5.72 -11.41 -15.93
C PHE A 67 -4.61 -12.35 -16.39
N ALA A 68 -4.17 -13.28 -15.54
CA ALA A 68 -3.16 -14.27 -15.91
C ALA A 68 -3.65 -15.15 -17.09
N GLN A 69 -4.87 -15.66 -17.01
CA GLN A 69 -5.44 -16.55 -18.03
C GLN A 69 -5.71 -15.84 -19.37
N ASN A 70 -6.26 -14.63 -19.32
CA ASN A 70 -6.78 -13.95 -20.51
C ASN A 70 -5.77 -13.01 -21.17
N TYR A 71 -4.76 -12.54 -20.45
CA TYR A 71 -3.83 -11.50 -20.92
C TYR A 71 -2.36 -11.89 -20.80
N GLY A 72 -2.06 -13.15 -20.47
CA GLY A 72 -0.69 -13.68 -20.43
C GLY A 72 0.14 -13.17 -19.24
N TYR A 73 -0.47 -12.62 -18.20
CA TYR A 73 0.21 -12.36 -16.94
C TYR A 73 0.48 -13.70 -16.23
N ASP A 74 1.67 -13.87 -15.71
CA ASP A 74 1.97 -15.01 -14.84
C ASP A 74 1.25 -14.84 -13.50
N GLU A 75 0.45 -15.82 -13.08
CA GLU A 75 -0.24 -15.79 -11.77
C GLU A 75 0.72 -15.73 -10.58
N ASN A 76 1.97 -16.15 -10.79
CA ASN A 76 3.07 -16.02 -9.82
C ASN A 76 3.82 -14.71 -9.96
N GLN A 77 3.49 -13.90 -10.95
CA GLN A 77 4.14 -12.62 -11.20
C GLN A 77 3.65 -11.59 -10.19
N VAL A 78 4.60 -10.89 -9.60
CA VAL A 78 4.44 -9.97 -8.50
C VAL A 78 3.66 -8.68 -8.85
N CYS A 79 3.26 -8.48 -10.09
CA CYS A 79 2.53 -7.29 -10.53
C CYS A 79 1.47 -7.65 -11.55
N SER A 80 0.26 -7.89 -11.10
CA SER A 80 -0.92 -7.81 -11.96
C SER A 80 -1.41 -6.35 -12.02
N PRO A 81 -2.25 -6.00 -13.02
CA PRO A 81 -2.88 -4.68 -13.08
C PRO A 81 -3.85 -4.38 -11.92
N VAL A 82 -4.01 -5.30 -10.99
CA VAL A 82 -4.89 -5.16 -9.83
C VAL A 82 -4.06 -5.21 -8.56
N GLY A 83 -3.98 -4.09 -7.87
CA GLY A 83 -3.37 -3.97 -6.55
C GLY A 83 -4.40 -3.69 -5.47
N ALA A 84 -3.95 -3.70 -4.22
CA ALA A 84 -4.80 -3.39 -3.06
C ALA A 84 -4.22 -2.25 -2.21
N VAL A 85 -5.10 -1.41 -1.66
CA VAL A 85 -4.73 -0.48 -0.60
C VAL A 85 -4.88 -1.21 0.72
N VAL A 86 -3.77 -1.35 1.47
CA VAL A 86 -3.72 -2.07 2.73
C VAL A 86 -3.04 -1.20 3.79
N GLY A 87 -3.85 -0.59 4.67
CA GLY A 87 -3.38 0.07 5.88
C GLY A 87 -3.49 -0.86 7.07
N CYS A 88 -2.42 -1.05 7.83
CA CYS A 88 -2.40 -1.94 8.98
C CYS A 88 -1.60 -1.33 10.13
N THR A 89 -2.08 -1.50 11.35
CA THR A 89 -1.41 -1.07 12.57
C THR A 89 -0.96 -2.22 13.45
N GLU A 90 -1.51 -3.42 13.20
CA GLU A 90 -1.23 -4.64 13.96
C GLU A 90 -0.41 -5.63 13.12
N GLU A 91 0.63 -6.19 13.74
CA GLU A 91 1.56 -7.09 13.05
C GLU A 91 0.88 -8.38 12.59
N GLN A 92 0.04 -8.98 13.44
CA GLN A 92 -0.64 -10.23 13.11
C GLN A 92 -1.58 -10.07 11.92
N ASP A 93 -2.27 -8.93 11.83
CA ASP A 93 -3.13 -8.61 10.69
C ASP A 93 -2.32 -8.49 9.40
N ALA A 94 -1.13 -7.85 9.46
CA ALA A 94 -0.25 -7.73 8.31
C ALA A 94 0.21 -9.10 7.80
N ILE A 95 0.58 -10.01 8.72
CA ILE A 95 0.96 -11.38 8.40
C ILE A 95 -0.22 -12.12 7.74
N ASN A 96 -1.40 -12.03 8.33
CA ASN A 96 -2.59 -12.70 7.81
C ASN A 96 -2.93 -12.20 6.40
N LEU A 97 -2.97 -10.88 6.20
CA LEU A 97 -3.26 -10.26 4.90
C LEU A 97 -2.24 -10.66 3.83
N ARG A 98 -0.93 -10.63 4.15
CA ARG A 98 0.08 -11.03 3.18
C ARG A 98 0.04 -12.52 2.86
N ASN A 99 -0.28 -13.38 3.82
CA ASN A 99 -0.44 -14.81 3.58
C ASN A 99 -1.68 -15.12 2.74
N GLN A 100 -2.76 -14.38 2.94
CA GLN A 100 -4.00 -14.53 2.18
C GLN A 100 -3.84 -14.05 0.73
N ASP A 101 -3.11 -12.94 0.53
CA ASP A 101 -2.94 -12.26 -0.77
C ASP A 101 -1.44 -12.22 -1.17
N PRO A 102 -0.78 -13.37 -1.35
CA PRO A 102 0.69 -13.44 -1.45
C PRO A 102 1.27 -12.74 -2.68
N ASN A 103 0.51 -12.63 -3.76
CA ASN A 103 0.96 -12.11 -5.05
C ASN A 103 0.35 -10.74 -5.41
N ILE A 104 -0.46 -10.14 -4.55
CA ILE A 104 -1.06 -8.83 -4.83
C ILE A 104 -0.11 -7.71 -4.42
N PHE A 105 0.11 -6.75 -5.33
CA PHE A 105 0.89 -5.54 -5.04
C PHE A 105 0.12 -4.62 -4.09
N PHE A 106 0.72 -4.27 -2.94
CA PHE A 106 0.07 -3.43 -1.94
C PHE A 106 0.52 -1.96 -2.02
N LEU A 107 -0.45 -1.05 -1.97
CA LEU A 107 -0.23 0.33 -1.59
C LEU A 107 -0.48 0.43 -0.09
N ILE A 108 0.56 0.79 0.67
CA ILE A 108 0.57 0.74 2.14
C ILE A 108 0.59 2.18 2.68
N PRO A 109 -0.58 2.75 3.04
CA PRO A 109 -0.66 4.10 3.60
C PRO A 109 -0.37 4.10 5.11
N GLY A 110 -0.08 5.31 5.64
CA GLY A 110 -0.04 5.54 7.08
C GLY A 110 1.29 5.30 7.77
N TYR A 111 2.34 4.96 7.03
CA TYR A 111 3.68 4.82 7.59
C TYR A 111 4.17 6.12 8.24
N GLY A 112 4.68 6.01 9.46
CA GLY A 112 5.25 7.11 10.25
C GLY A 112 4.23 8.08 10.85
N ALA A 113 3.11 8.38 10.19
CA ALA A 113 2.15 9.38 10.65
C ALA A 113 1.01 8.81 11.51
N GLN A 114 0.65 7.54 11.30
CA GLN A 114 -0.46 6.86 12.00
C GLN A 114 0.03 5.70 12.89
N GLY A 115 1.32 5.69 13.25
CA GLY A 115 1.90 4.64 14.09
C GLY A 115 2.25 3.36 13.33
N GLY A 116 2.16 3.37 12.02
CA GLY A 116 2.63 2.25 11.19
C GLY A 116 4.12 2.05 11.37
N LYS A 117 4.51 0.89 11.91
CA LYS A 117 5.90 0.53 12.17
C LYS A 117 6.54 -0.02 10.89
N ALA A 118 7.82 0.22 10.71
CA ALA A 118 8.58 -0.32 9.57
C ALA A 118 8.47 -1.86 9.45
N LYS A 119 8.40 -2.56 10.57
CA LYS A 119 8.18 -4.01 10.61
C LYS A 119 6.87 -4.42 9.93
N ILE A 120 5.76 -3.73 10.25
CA ILE A 120 4.45 -3.99 9.64
C ILE A 120 4.48 -3.71 8.14
N ALA A 121 5.06 -2.57 7.74
CA ALA A 121 5.22 -2.23 6.33
C ALA A 121 6.11 -3.25 5.59
N GLY A 122 7.20 -3.68 6.21
CA GLY A 122 8.08 -4.73 5.68
C GLY A 122 7.37 -6.06 5.48
N THR A 123 6.56 -6.49 6.45
CA THR A 123 5.71 -7.69 6.34
C THR A 123 4.72 -7.57 5.19
N LEU A 124 4.04 -6.42 5.06
CA LEU A 124 3.08 -6.18 3.98
C LEU A 124 3.75 -6.10 2.61
N LEU A 125 4.97 -5.58 2.50
CA LEU A 125 5.74 -5.62 1.24
C LEU A 125 5.99 -7.06 0.80
N GLY A 126 6.49 -7.90 1.68
CA GLY A 126 6.69 -9.32 1.43
C GLY A 126 7.32 -9.62 0.06
N LYS A 127 7.02 -10.80 -0.48
CA LYS A 127 7.48 -11.25 -1.81
C LYS A 127 6.87 -10.45 -2.96
N ALA A 128 5.61 -10.06 -2.83
CA ALA A 128 4.88 -9.37 -3.90
C ALA A 128 5.29 -7.90 -4.07
N GLY A 129 6.00 -7.36 -3.11
CA GLY A 129 6.35 -5.95 -3.13
C GLY A 129 5.16 -5.03 -2.88
N GLY A 130 5.41 -3.75 -3.06
CA GLY A 130 4.41 -2.71 -2.83
C GLY A 130 5.01 -1.32 -2.85
N THR A 131 4.19 -0.35 -2.54
CA THR A 131 4.61 1.02 -2.32
C THR A 131 4.13 1.51 -0.96
N VAL A 132 5.00 2.16 -0.21
CA VAL A 132 4.69 2.72 1.11
C VAL A 132 4.45 4.21 0.99
N ASN A 133 3.31 4.68 1.45
CA ASN A 133 2.94 6.09 1.38
C ASN A 133 3.05 6.76 2.75
N SER A 134 3.88 7.81 2.83
CA SER A 134 4.13 8.60 4.04
C SER A 134 4.03 10.11 3.77
N SER A 135 2.89 10.58 3.26
CA SER A 135 2.73 11.98 2.84
C SER A 135 3.06 12.96 3.95
N ARG A 136 2.37 12.90 5.09
CA ARG A 136 2.61 13.83 6.22
C ARG A 136 3.97 13.61 6.89
N GLY A 137 4.42 12.35 6.95
CA GLY A 137 5.74 12.02 7.52
C GLY A 137 6.87 12.71 6.77
N VAL A 138 6.79 12.73 5.45
CA VAL A 138 7.81 13.34 4.57
C VAL A 138 7.57 14.82 4.39
N LEU A 139 6.40 15.24 3.87
CA LEU A 139 6.13 16.63 3.51
C LEU A 139 6.09 17.59 4.71
N CYS A 140 5.74 17.08 5.91
CA CYS A 140 5.71 17.86 7.14
C CYS A 140 6.92 17.58 8.06
N ALA A 141 7.96 16.93 7.57
CA ALA A 141 9.16 16.58 8.35
C ALA A 141 9.79 17.83 9.00
N TRP A 142 9.84 18.93 8.27
CA TRP A 142 10.35 20.22 8.75
C TRP A 142 9.70 20.72 10.04
N LYS A 143 8.44 20.33 10.31
CA LYS A 143 7.72 20.71 11.55
C LYS A 143 8.29 20.06 12.80
N LYS A 144 8.93 18.91 12.65
CA LYS A 144 9.48 18.09 13.74
C LYS A 144 11.00 18.08 13.75
N ASP A 145 11.67 18.70 12.78
CA ASP A 145 13.13 18.77 12.73
C ASP A 145 13.61 19.81 13.76
N GLU A 146 14.29 19.34 14.81
CA GLU A 146 14.81 20.17 15.90
C GLU A 146 15.81 21.22 15.40
N ALA A 147 16.59 20.88 14.36
CA ALA A 147 17.55 21.80 13.76
C ALA A 147 16.89 23.03 13.10
N LEU A 148 15.59 22.94 12.80
CA LEU A 148 14.81 24.02 12.18
C LEU A 148 13.96 24.80 13.18
N THR A 149 14.03 24.51 14.49
CA THR A 149 13.17 25.14 15.50
C THR A 149 13.34 26.62 15.52
N GLU A 150 14.57 27.13 15.64
CA GLU A 150 14.87 28.57 15.67
C GLU A 150 14.40 29.28 14.40
N LYS A 151 14.63 28.69 13.23
CA LYS A 151 14.19 29.25 11.95
C LYS A 151 12.66 29.31 11.83
N ARG A 152 11.95 28.32 12.38
CA ARG A 152 10.48 28.30 12.42
C ARG A 152 9.93 29.42 13.31
N GLU A 153 10.49 29.55 14.50
CA GLU A 153 10.05 30.56 15.49
C GLU A 153 10.35 31.99 15.04
N SER A 154 11.48 32.18 14.34
CA SER A 154 11.88 33.49 13.80
C SER A 154 11.22 33.84 12.46
N GLY A 155 10.45 32.91 11.86
CA GLY A 155 9.78 33.14 10.58
C GLY A 155 10.72 33.23 9.37
N ILE A 156 11.98 32.74 9.48
CA ILE A 156 13.00 32.78 8.42
C ILE A 156 13.20 31.43 7.74
N LEU A 157 12.27 30.48 7.94
CA LEU A 157 12.32 29.17 7.28
C LEU A 157 12.23 29.32 5.75
N THR A 158 13.15 28.68 5.05
CA THR A 158 13.21 28.71 3.58
C THR A 158 12.58 27.46 2.96
N LEU A 159 12.31 27.49 1.66
CA LEU A 159 11.87 26.31 0.92
C LEU A 159 12.95 25.22 0.92
N ASP A 160 14.22 25.59 0.83
CA ASP A 160 15.35 24.65 0.85
C ASP A 160 15.46 23.93 2.19
N ASP A 161 15.18 24.60 3.31
CA ASP A 161 15.10 23.96 4.62
C ASP A 161 14.00 22.89 4.66
N ILE A 162 12.83 23.19 4.10
CA ILE A 162 11.69 22.28 4.02
C ILE A 162 12.02 21.05 3.15
N VAL A 163 12.61 21.30 1.97
CA VAL A 163 12.99 20.23 1.04
C VAL A 163 14.07 19.33 1.66
N SER A 164 15.10 19.91 2.28
CA SER A 164 16.16 19.14 2.93
C SER A 164 15.65 18.28 4.08
N ALA A 165 14.70 18.77 4.88
CA ALA A 165 14.07 17.99 5.94
C ALA A 165 13.23 16.84 5.36
N ALA A 166 12.50 17.08 4.28
CA ALA A 166 11.71 16.05 3.60
C ALA A 166 12.61 14.97 3.00
N GLU A 167 13.69 15.33 2.33
CA GLU A 167 14.66 14.41 1.74
C GLU A 167 15.30 13.53 2.81
N LYS A 168 15.78 14.12 3.90
CA LYS A 168 16.37 13.40 5.04
C LYS A 168 15.43 12.32 5.57
N VAL A 169 14.15 12.63 5.78
CA VAL A 169 13.17 11.67 6.28
C VAL A 169 12.82 10.62 5.23
N ALA A 170 12.72 11.00 3.96
CA ALA A 170 12.45 10.06 2.87
C ALA A 170 13.57 9.02 2.73
N LEU A 171 14.83 9.45 2.77
CA LEU A 171 16.00 8.57 2.71
C LEU A 171 16.09 7.64 3.93
N ALA A 172 15.88 8.16 5.13
CA ALA A 172 15.86 7.36 6.35
C ALA A 172 14.75 6.29 6.30
N SER A 173 13.55 6.69 5.90
CA SER A 173 12.41 5.77 5.74
C SER A 173 12.68 4.69 4.69
N LYS A 174 13.28 5.04 3.55
CA LYS A 174 13.66 4.09 2.51
C LYS A 174 14.64 3.04 3.07
N THR A 175 15.67 3.47 3.78
CA THR A 175 16.67 2.56 4.37
C THR A 175 16.02 1.59 5.35
N GLU A 176 15.23 2.12 6.29
CA GLU A 176 14.51 1.32 7.29
C GLU A 176 13.58 0.28 6.64
N LEU A 177 12.80 0.70 5.63
CA LEU A 177 11.87 -0.19 4.95
C LEU A 177 12.57 -1.29 4.16
N LEU A 178 13.69 -0.99 3.49
CA LEU A 178 14.47 -1.98 2.75
C LEU A 178 15.11 -3.01 3.70
N GLU A 179 15.62 -2.57 4.85
CA GLU A 179 16.13 -3.48 5.87
C GLU A 179 15.04 -4.42 6.41
N MET A 180 13.84 -3.90 6.64
CA MET A 180 12.72 -4.71 7.12
C MET A 180 12.19 -5.64 6.05
N ALA A 181 11.99 -5.18 4.82
CA ALA A 181 11.53 -6.03 3.71
C ALA A 181 12.50 -7.20 3.46
N GLY A 182 13.81 -6.97 3.52
CA GLY A 182 14.82 -8.03 3.39
C GLY A 182 14.77 -9.11 4.47
N LYS A 183 14.30 -8.77 5.67
CA LYS A 183 14.16 -9.74 6.80
C LYS A 183 12.91 -10.62 6.68
N TYR A 184 11.89 -10.18 5.96
CA TYR A 184 10.58 -10.85 5.85
C TYR A 184 10.29 -11.38 4.44
N SER A 185 11.24 -11.26 3.52
CA SER A 185 11.20 -11.92 2.21
C SER A 185 11.57 -13.40 2.40
N VAL A 186 10.59 -14.22 2.72
CA VAL A 186 10.72 -15.68 2.76
C VAL A 186 10.10 -16.27 1.51
#